data_41d686bc248ddb88710fc73ccf6ced91
#
_entry.id   41d686bc248ddb88710fc73ccf6ced91
#
_cell.length_a   1.000
_cell.length_b   1.000
_cell.length_c   1.000
_cell.angle_alpha   90.00
_cell.angle_beta   90.00
_cell.angle_gamma   90.00
#
_symmetry.space_group_name_H-M   'P 1'
#
loop_
_entity.id
_entity.type
_entity.pdbx_description
1 polymer ?
#
loop_
_entity_poly.entity_id
_entity_poly.type
_entity_poly.pdbx_seq_one_letter_code
_entity_poly.pdbx_strand_id
1 'polypeptide(L)'
;MKKNSTTVILVESALMIALSVVLDFFKLWQMPFGGSVTCGMVPLVLLSFHRGPKWGVGAAFTHSLMQMLMRFDAPPAKTFGAFAVVILMDYVIAFTVVGAASIFGKPFKNRSVGIAVGSCAVCLIRLLCSFISGVTVWQEYTPEGWAVWQYSLVYNVAYMIPQMVLTAVLAVVLMAVIDRYEGQKTRIA
;
A
#
# COMPACT_ATOMS: atom_id res chain seq x y z
N MET A 1 -25.70 -5.64 16.44
CA MET A 1 -24.31 -6.18 16.68
C MET A 1 -23.47 -5.06 17.29
N LYS A 2 -22.66 -5.35 18.33
CA LYS A 2 -21.77 -4.35 18.91
C LYS A 2 -20.73 -3.91 17.87
N LYS A 3 -20.57 -2.59 17.65
CA LYS A 3 -19.66 -1.98 16.65
C LYS A 3 -18.20 -2.48 16.71
N ASN A 4 -17.78 -3.00 17.86
CA ASN A 4 -16.42 -3.48 18.12
C ASN A 4 -16.34 -5.02 18.32
N SER A 5 -17.32 -5.80 17.82
CA SER A 5 -17.17 -7.25 17.88
C SER A 5 -16.10 -7.70 16.88
N THR A 6 -15.28 -8.68 17.26
CA THR A 6 -14.22 -9.24 16.39
C THR A 6 -14.78 -9.68 15.03
N THR A 7 -15.97 -10.26 15.01
CA THR A 7 -16.67 -10.69 13.79
C THR A 7 -16.92 -9.52 12.83
N VAL A 8 -17.38 -8.36 13.35
CA VAL A 8 -17.62 -7.16 12.52
C VAL A 8 -16.31 -6.66 11.90
N ILE A 9 -15.24 -6.61 12.70
CA ILE A 9 -13.94 -6.16 12.21
C ILE A 9 -13.37 -7.13 11.15
N LEU A 10 -13.53 -8.44 11.34
CA LEU A 10 -13.12 -9.44 10.35
C LEU A 10 -13.86 -9.29 9.02
N VAL A 11 -15.20 -9.12 9.06
CA VAL A 11 -15.99 -8.90 7.83
C VAL A 11 -15.58 -7.60 7.14
N GLU A 12 -15.40 -6.52 7.89
CA GLU A 12 -14.92 -5.24 7.35
C GLU A 12 -13.52 -5.39 6.73
N SER A 13 -12.61 -6.07 7.42
CA SER A 13 -11.25 -6.34 6.88
C SER A 13 -11.31 -7.13 5.58
N ALA A 14 -12.16 -8.18 5.51
CA ALA A 14 -12.33 -8.97 4.29
C ALA A 14 -12.89 -8.14 3.13
N LEU A 15 -13.86 -7.26 3.40
CA LEU A 15 -14.40 -6.34 2.39
C LEU A 15 -13.35 -5.33 1.91
N MET A 16 -12.53 -4.78 2.82
CA MET A 16 -11.46 -3.85 2.46
C MET A 16 -10.36 -4.53 1.65
N ILE A 17 -10.02 -5.79 1.96
CA ILE A 17 -9.07 -6.59 1.14
C ILE A 17 -9.65 -6.81 -0.26
N ALA A 18 -10.90 -7.26 -0.36
CA ALA A 18 -11.53 -7.50 -1.65
C ALA A 18 -11.61 -6.20 -2.49
N LEU A 19 -12.00 -5.09 -1.87
CA LEU A 19 -12.02 -3.78 -2.53
C LEU A 19 -10.63 -3.35 -2.99
N SER A 20 -9.61 -3.54 -2.16
CA SER A 20 -8.21 -3.25 -2.49
C SER A 20 -7.77 -4.05 -3.73
N VAL A 21 -8.03 -5.36 -3.76
CA VAL A 21 -7.71 -6.23 -4.91
C VAL A 21 -8.42 -5.75 -6.16
N VAL A 22 -9.72 -5.45 -6.08
CA VAL A 22 -10.52 -4.97 -7.23
C VAL A 22 -9.97 -3.64 -7.75
N LEU A 23 -9.66 -2.69 -6.87
CA LEU A 23 -9.12 -1.38 -7.26
C LEU A 23 -7.74 -1.47 -7.89
N ASP A 24 -6.95 -2.50 -7.58
CA ASP A 24 -5.65 -2.73 -8.22
C ASP A 24 -5.74 -3.24 -9.67
N PHE A 25 -6.91 -3.71 -10.12
CA PHE A 25 -7.15 -4.00 -11.53
C PHE A 25 -7.31 -2.72 -12.36
N PHE A 26 -7.78 -1.64 -11.76
CA PHE A 26 -7.96 -0.35 -12.43
C PHE A 26 -6.69 0.49 -12.32
N LYS A 27 -5.77 0.30 -13.27
CA LYS A 27 -4.51 1.03 -13.32
C LYS A 27 -4.73 2.38 -13.97
N LEU A 28 -4.55 3.46 -13.20
CA LEU A 28 -4.59 4.83 -13.70
C LEU A 28 -3.38 5.15 -14.56
N TRP A 29 -2.24 4.58 -14.19
CA TRP A 29 -1.00 4.63 -14.94
C TRP A 29 -0.19 3.36 -14.69
N GLN A 30 0.44 2.83 -15.75
CA GLN A 30 1.27 1.62 -15.67
C GLN A 30 2.62 1.88 -16.32
N MET A 31 3.69 1.49 -15.65
CA MET A 31 5.06 1.51 -16.15
C MET A 31 5.34 0.25 -16.99
N PRO A 32 6.32 0.31 -17.94
CA PRO A 32 6.60 -0.80 -18.87
C PRO A 32 7.01 -2.12 -18.19
N PHE A 33 7.81 -2.04 -17.14
CA PHE A 33 8.39 -3.21 -16.44
C PHE A 33 7.79 -3.43 -15.04
N GLY A 34 6.51 -3.20 -14.87
CA GLY A 34 5.85 -3.24 -13.56
C GLY A 34 5.74 -1.85 -12.93
N GLY A 35 5.17 -1.81 -11.73
CA GLY A 35 4.81 -0.54 -11.11
C GLY A 35 3.58 0.09 -11.75
N SER A 36 2.65 0.52 -10.93
CA SER A 36 1.41 1.15 -11.39
C SER A 36 0.86 2.09 -10.32
N VAL A 37 0.09 3.08 -10.77
CA VAL A 37 -0.69 3.97 -9.92
C VAL A 37 -2.12 3.45 -9.88
N THR A 38 -2.58 3.07 -8.68
CA THR A 38 -3.91 2.50 -8.44
C THR A 38 -4.53 3.07 -7.16
N CYS A 39 -5.82 2.84 -6.97
CA CYS A 39 -6.50 3.17 -5.70
C CYS A 39 -6.44 2.03 -4.67
N GLY A 40 -5.78 0.90 -4.97
CA GLY A 40 -5.80 -0.30 -4.13
C GLY A 40 -5.20 -0.15 -2.73
N MET A 41 -4.26 0.76 -2.53
CA MET A 41 -3.69 1.02 -1.19
C MET A 41 -4.66 1.73 -0.25
N VAL A 42 -5.64 2.47 -0.78
CA VAL A 42 -6.53 3.33 0.00
C VAL A 42 -7.35 2.55 1.03
N PRO A 43 -8.05 1.44 0.69
CA PRO A 43 -8.81 0.67 1.66
C PRO A 43 -7.97 0.15 2.83
N LEU A 44 -6.72 -0.25 2.57
CA LEU A 44 -5.80 -0.76 3.60
C LEU A 44 -5.37 0.35 4.57
N VAL A 45 -5.07 1.54 4.04
CA VAL A 45 -4.79 2.73 4.86
C VAL A 45 -6.01 3.10 5.70
N LEU A 46 -7.21 3.17 5.11
CA LEU A 46 -8.44 3.47 5.82
C LEU A 46 -8.69 2.48 6.97
N LEU A 47 -8.53 1.18 6.71
CA LEU A 47 -8.68 0.14 7.74
C LEU A 47 -7.68 0.33 8.89
N SER A 48 -6.42 0.69 8.58
CA SER A 48 -5.39 0.97 9.58
C SER A 48 -5.77 2.13 10.50
N PHE A 49 -6.35 3.22 9.97
CA PHE A 49 -6.81 4.35 10.77
C PHE A 49 -8.15 4.13 11.47
N HIS A 50 -9.01 3.28 10.90
CA HIS A 50 -10.34 3.01 11.43
C HIS A 50 -10.33 1.94 12.54
N ARG A 51 -9.61 0.83 12.34
CA ARG A 51 -9.55 -0.34 13.24
C ARG A 51 -8.21 -0.54 13.95
N GLY A 52 -7.24 0.31 13.62
CA GLY A 52 -5.91 0.28 14.20
C GLY A 52 -4.91 -0.57 13.40
N PRO A 53 -3.61 -0.42 13.72
CA PRO A 53 -2.53 -0.98 12.91
C PRO A 53 -2.50 -2.51 12.89
N LYS A 54 -2.96 -3.19 13.95
CA LYS A 54 -2.98 -4.67 14.00
C LYS A 54 -3.87 -5.24 12.88
N TRP A 55 -5.08 -4.69 12.73
CA TRP A 55 -6.03 -5.10 11.69
C TRP A 55 -5.58 -4.64 10.30
N GLY A 56 -5.04 -3.41 10.22
CA GLY A 56 -4.46 -2.89 8.99
C GLY A 56 -3.33 -3.75 8.46
N VAL A 57 -2.34 -4.10 9.30
CA VAL A 57 -1.19 -4.95 8.93
C VAL A 57 -1.65 -6.35 8.54
N GLY A 58 -2.56 -6.96 9.30
CA GLY A 58 -3.10 -8.29 8.97
C GLY A 58 -3.82 -8.31 7.60
N ALA A 59 -4.65 -7.30 7.34
CA ALA A 59 -5.33 -7.16 6.05
C ALA A 59 -4.35 -6.88 4.91
N ALA A 60 -3.37 -6.00 5.11
CA ALA A 60 -2.36 -5.68 4.12
C ALA A 60 -1.43 -6.87 3.81
N PHE A 61 -1.10 -7.68 4.81
CA PHE A 61 -0.39 -8.94 4.60
C PHE A 61 -1.21 -9.92 3.77
N THR A 62 -2.49 -10.10 4.09
CA THR A 62 -3.39 -10.96 3.28
C THR A 62 -3.50 -10.45 1.85
N HIS A 63 -3.64 -9.13 1.67
CA HIS A 63 -3.63 -8.50 0.35
C HIS A 63 -2.32 -8.77 -0.41
N SER A 64 -1.15 -8.70 0.26
CA SER A 64 0.15 -8.99 -0.36
C SER A 64 0.23 -10.41 -0.91
N LEU A 65 -0.31 -11.40 -0.17
CA LEU A 65 -0.39 -12.77 -0.65
C LEU A 65 -1.32 -12.92 -1.85
N MET A 66 -2.46 -12.20 -1.87
CA MET A 66 -3.36 -12.16 -3.03
C MET A 66 -2.68 -11.56 -4.25
N GLN A 67 -1.95 -10.45 -4.10
CA GLN A 67 -1.18 -9.85 -5.19
C GLN A 67 -0.12 -10.81 -5.74
N MET A 68 0.59 -11.49 -4.86
CA MET A 68 1.59 -12.48 -5.25
C MET A 68 0.96 -13.67 -6.01
N LEU A 69 -0.20 -14.17 -5.57
CA LEU A 69 -0.89 -15.27 -6.25
C LEU A 69 -1.47 -14.87 -7.61
N MET A 70 -1.93 -13.63 -7.76
CA MET A 70 -2.62 -13.17 -8.96
C MET A 70 -1.69 -12.53 -10.00
N ARG A 71 -0.57 -11.94 -9.57
CA ARG A 71 0.29 -11.10 -10.40
C ARG A 71 1.76 -11.21 -10.00
N PHE A 72 2.27 -12.43 -9.90
CA PHE A 72 3.66 -12.65 -9.59
C PHE A 72 4.54 -12.37 -10.82
N ASP A 73 5.40 -11.37 -10.73
CA ASP A 73 6.43 -11.08 -11.71
C ASP A 73 7.69 -11.83 -11.31
N ALA A 74 8.05 -12.86 -12.10
CA ALA A 74 9.22 -13.68 -11.82
C ALA A 74 10.51 -12.89 -12.14
N PRO A 75 11.55 -13.00 -11.27
CA PRO A 75 12.82 -12.34 -11.52
C PRO A 75 13.50 -12.86 -12.80
N PRO A 76 14.24 -12.01 -13.54
CA PRO A 76 15.03 -12.43 -14.70
C PRO A 76 16.05 -13.50 -14.33
N ALA A 77 16.81 -13.26 -13.27
CA ALA A 77 17.71 -14.24 -12.69
C ALA A 77 16.95 -15.31 -11.91
N LYS A 78 16.88 -16.52 -12.42
CA LYS A 78 16.16 -17.65 -11.81
C LYS A 78 16.94 -18.29 -10.64
N THR A 79 17.44 -17.48 -9.71
CA THR A 79 18.16 -17.93 -8.52
C THR A 79 17.26 -17.86 -7.30
N PHE A 80 17.49 -18.73 -6.32
CA PHE A 80 16.74 -18.71 -5.04
C PHE A 80 16.80 -17.33 -4.36
N GLY A 81 17.98 -16.68 -4.36
CA GLY A 81 18.17 -15.35 -3.80
C GLY A 81 17.30 -14.28 -4.48
N ALA A 82 17.24 -14.28 -5.83
CA ALA A 82 16.42 -13.33 -6.58
C ALA A 82 14.92 -13.53 -6.26
N PHE A 83 14.43 -14.76 -6.24
CA PHE A 83 13.05 -15.06 -5.84
C PHE A 83 12.77 -14.59 -4.40
N ALA A 84 13.68 -14.85 -3.46
CA ALA A 84 13.51 -14.43 -2.07
C ALA A 84 13.42 -12.89 -1.94
N VAL A 85 14.28 -12.14 -2.66
CA VAL A 85 14.24 -10.68 -2.66
C VAL A 85 12.93 -10.17 -3.25
N VAL A 86 12.50 -10.67 -4.40
CA VAL A 86 11.23 -10.25 -5.03
C VAL A 86 10.05 -10.54 -4.11
N ILE A 87 9.94 -11.74 -3.56
CA ILE A 87 8.84 -12.11 -2.65
C ILE A 87 8.83 -11.18 -1.43
N LEU A 88 9.97 -10.94 -0.82
CA LEU A 88 10.03 -10.14 0.41
C LEU A 88 9.88 -8.65 0.11
N MET A 89 10.64 -8.09 -0.84
CA MET A 89 10.71 -6.65 -1.07
C MET A 89 9.55 -6.14 -1.94
N ASP A 90 9.19 -6.83 -3.03
CA ASP A 90 8.17 -6.33 -3.94
C ASP A 90 6.75 -6.68 -3.50
N TYR A 91 6.57 -7.80 -2.74
CA TYR A 91 5.24 -8.24 -2.31
C TYR A 91 5.06 -8.13 -0.80
N VAL A 92 5.75 -8.94 0.01
CA VAL A 92 5.42 -9.10 1.43
C VAL A 92 5.64 -7.81 2.21
N ILE A 93 6.85 -7.26 2.23
CA ILE A 93 7.17 -6.07 3.03
C ILE A 93 6.49 -4.84 2.41
N ALA A 94 6.63 -4.65 1.09
CA ALA A 94 6.11 -3.48 0.39
C ALA A 94 4.60 -3.28 0.59
N PHE A 95 3.80 -4.34 0.56
CA PHE A 95 2.36 -4.21 0.76
C PHE A 95 1.97 -4.27 2.24
N THR A 96 2.60 -5.12 3.06
CA THR A 96 2.24 -5.26 4.46
C THR A 96 2.42 -3.96 5.24
N VAL A 97 3.47 -3.17 4.93
CA VAL A 97 3.73 -1.89 5.59
C VAL A 97 2.61 -0.87 5.39
N VAL A 98 1.83 -0.98 4.30
CA VAL A 98 0.69 -0.08 4.03
C VAL A 98 -0.32 -0.12 5.18
N GLY A 99 -0.55 -1.30 5.76
CA GLY A 99 -1.43 -1.48 6.91
C GLY A 99 -0.92 -0.84 8.21
N ALA A 100 0.33 -0.42 8.26
CA ALA A 100 0.94 0.27 9.40
C ALA A 100 0.79 1.81 9.35
N ALA A 101 0.08 2.37 8.37
CA ALA A 101 -0.03 3.82 8.15
C ALA A 101 -0.44 4.59 9.41
N SER A 102 -1.36 4.06 10.21
CA SER A 102 -1.81 4.71 11.45
C SER A 102 -0.72 4.82 12.53
N ILE A 103 0.34 4.00 12.49
CA ILE A 103 1.47 4.11 13.43
C ILE A 103 2.20 5.43 13.18
N PHE A 104 2.48 5.76 11.90
CA PHE A 104 3.18 6.97 11.51
C PHE A 104 2.30 8.22 11.63
N GLY A 105 0.98 8.06 11.48
CA GLY A 105 0.03 9.17 11.65
C GLY A 105 -0.30 9.50 13.10
N LYS A 106 -0.10 8.58 14.04
CA LYS A 106 -0.47 8.72 15.46
C LYS A 106 0.14 9.94 16.18
N PRO A 107 1.37 10.38 15.90
CA PRO A 107 1.95 11.54 16.59
C PRO A 107 1.25 12.87 16.30
N PHE A 108 0.47 12.96 15.23
CA PHE A 108 -0.16 14.21 14.77
C PHE A 108 -1.51 14.42 15.42
N LYS A 109 -1.71 15.60 16.05
CA LYS A 109 -2.98 15.98 16.69
C LYS A 109 -4.12 16.15 15.67
N ASN A 110 -3.80 16.70 14.49
CA ASN A 110 -4.77 16.84 13.41
C ASN A 110 -4.91 15.52 12.67
N ARG A 111 -6.12 14.94 12.70
CA ARG A 111 -6.41 13.61 12.11
C ARG A 111 -6.11 13.56 10.61
N SER A 112 -6.51 14.60 9.86
CA SER A 112 -6.23 14.67 8.41
C SER A 112 -4.74 14.72 8.10
N VAL A 113 -3.98 15.51 8.89
CA VAL A 113 -2.52 15.55 8.76
C VAL A 113 -1.91 14.19 9.11
N GLY A 114 -2.38 13.55 10.17
CA GLY A 114 -1.94 12.20 10.55
C GLY A 114 -2.16 11.18 9.43
N ILE A 115 -3.32 11.20 8.79
CA ILE A 115 -3.65 10.30 7.67
C ILE A 115 -2.73 10.58 6.47
N ALA A 116 -2.55 11.84 6.10
CA ALA A 116 -1.66 12.23 4.99
C ALA A 116 -0.22 11.80 5.26
N VAL A 117 0.34 12.12 6.43
CA VAL A 117 1.72 11.75 6.79
C VAL A 117 1.88 10.25 6.90
N GLY A 118 0.92 9.54 7.51
CA GLY A 118 0.94 8.08 7.59
C GLY A 118 0.93 7.41 6.21
N SER A 119 0.10 7.91 5.29
CA SER A 119 0.05 7.44 3.91
C SER A 119 1.37 7.69 3.17
N CYS A 120 1.94 8.89 3.32
CA CYS A 120 3.23 9.22 2.71
C CYS A 120 4.36 8.34 3.26
N ALA A 121 4.41 8.14 4.58
CA ALA A 121 5.45 7.34 5.22
C ALA A 121 5.46 5.88 4.71
N VAL A 122 4.30 5.23 4.62
CA VAL A 122 4.24 3.85 4.11
C VAL A 122 4.56 3.77 2.62
N CYS A 123 4.19 4.78 1.82
CA CYS A 123 4.59 4.86 0.41
C CYS A 123 6.10 5.04 0.25
N LEU A 124 6.77 5.82 1.11
CA LEU A 124 8.22 5.96 1.11
C LEU A 124 8.93 4.66 1.48
N ILE A 125 8.43 3.92 2.47
CA ILE A 125 8.99 2.60 2.80
C ILE A 125 8.81 1.64 1.63
N ARG A 126 7.66 1.66 0.98
CA ARG A 126 7.41 0.87 -0.23
C ARG A 126 8.35 1.26 -1.37
N LEU A 127 8.60 2.56 -1.57
CA LEU A 127 9.60 3.05 -2.54
C LEU A 127 10.99 2.48 -2.25
N LEU A 128 11.42 2.46 -0.97
CA LEU A 128 12.69 1.87 -0.57
C LEU A 128 12.76 0.37 -0.89
N CYS A 129 11.70 -0.38 -0.63
CA CYS A 129 11.63 -1.80 -0.97
C CYS A 129 11.78 -2.02 -2.47
N SER A 130 11.02 -1.29 -3.30
CA SER A 130 11.09 -1.39 -4.76
C SER A 130 12.44 -0.91 -5.31
N PHE A 131 13.05 0.10 -4.69
CA PHE A 131 14.40 0.56 -5.05
C PHE A 131 15.44 -0.53 -4.81
N ILE A 132 15.42 -1.17 -3.62
CA ILE A 132 16.34 -2.26 -3.27
C ILE A 132 16.17 -3.44 -4.24
N SER A 133 14.93 -3.84 -4.51
CA SER A 133 14.62 -4.89 -5.47
C SER A 133 15.11 -4.51 -6.88
N GLY A 134 14.90 -3.27 -7.30
CA GLY A 134 15.34 -2.74 -8.59
C GLY A 134 16.86 -2.81 -8.78
N VAL A 135 17.62 -2.44 -7.74
CA VAL A 135 19.10 -2.47 -7.80
C VAL A 135 19.66 -3.88 -7.74
N THR A 136 18.99 -4.81 -7.04
CA THR A 136 19.54 -6.16 -6.79
C THR A 136 19.07 -7.20 -7.80
N VAL A 137 17.80 -7.13 -8.22
CA VAL A 137 17.16 -8.18 -9.03
C VAL A 137 16.86 -7.71 -10.46
N TRP A 138 16.32 -6.48 -10.59
CA TRP A 138 15.81 -5.96 -11.87
C TRP A 138 16.85 -5.13 -12.65
N GLN A 139 18.12 -5.24 -12.30
CA GLN A 139 19.22 -4.50 -12.92
C GLN A 139 19.35 -4.73 -14.45
N GLU A 140 18.91 -5.90 -14.95
CA GLU A 140 18.93 -6.22 -16.38
C GLU A 140 18.07 -5.28 -17.24
N TYR A 141 17.08 -4.60 -16.64
CA TYR A 141 16.27 -3.62 -17.33
C TYR A 141 16.88 -2.22 -17.38
N THR A 142 18.10 -2.05 -16.84
CA THR A 142 18.78 -0.76 -16.88
C THR A 142 19.27 -0.46 -18.29
N PRO A 143 18.86 0.66 -18.91
CA PRO A 143 19.33 1.04 -20.23
C PRO A 143 20.86 1.29 -20.26
N GLU A 144 21.47 1.09 -21.42
CA GLU A 144 22.89 1.42 -21.61
C GLU A 144 23.19 2.87 -21.27
N GLY A 145 24.32 3.09 -20.59
CA GLY A 145 24.75 4.42 -20.16
C GLY A 145 24.18 4.93 -18.83
N TRP A 146 23.25 4.18 -18.21
CA TRP A 146 22.74 4.52 -16.88
C TRP A 146 23.39 3.68 -15.78
N ALA A 147 23.66 4.30 -14.62
CA ALA A 147 24.00 3.52 -13.45
C ALA A 147 22.72 2.82 -12.91
N VAL A 148 22.81 1.56 -12.49
CA VAL A 148 21.68 0.74 -12.04
C VAL A 148 20.86 1.44 -10.94
N TRP A 149 21.53 2.03 -9.94
CA TRP A 149 20.85 2.72 -8.84
C TRP A 149 20.11 4.00 -9.29
N GLN A 150 20.69 4.74 -10.26
CA GLN A 150 20.04 5.93 -10.81
C GLN A 150 18.76 5.56 -11.55
N TYR A 151 18.83 4.55 -12.42
CA TYR A 151 17.68 4.08 -13.15
C TYR A 151 16.58 3.56 -12.20
N SER A 152 16.96 2.69 -11.25
CA SER A 152 16.01 2.17 -10.25
C SER A 152 15.33 3.29 -9.45
N LEU A 153 16.10 4.31 -9.03
CA LEU A 153 15.54 5.45 -8.29
C LEU A 153 14.55 6.24 -9.14
N VAL A 154 14.96 6.67 -10.33
CA VAL A 154 14.11 7.47 -11.24
C VAL A 154 12.85 6.69 -11.62
N TYR A 155 12.99 5.41 -11.96
CA TYR A 155 11.89 4.55 -12.35
C TYR A 155 10.86 4.40 -11.23
N ASN A 156 11.30 4.07 -10.02
CA ASN A 156 10.38 3.86 -8.90
C ASN A 156 9.77 5.17 -8.39
N VAL A 157 10.51 6.26 -8.38
CA VAL A 157 10.00 7.60 -8.02
C VAL A 157 8.91 8.05 -8.98
N ALA A 158 9.05 7.78 -10.28
CA ALA A 158 8.12 8.22 -11.31
C ALA A 158 6.67 7.76 -11.05
N TYR A 159 6.45 6.51 -10.64
CA TYR A 159 5.09 6.05 -10.33
C TYR A 159 4.75 6.15 -8.84
N MET A 160 5.72 6.07 -7.95
CA MET A 160 5.45 6.06 -6.52
C MET A 160 5.08 7.45 -5.97
N ILE A 161 5.59 8.54 -6.54
CA ILE A 161 5.18 9.90 -6.14
C ILE A 161 3.70 10.15 -6.49
N PRO A 162 3.22 9.93 -7.74
CA PRO A 162 1.79 10.00 -8.03
C PRO A 162 0.95 9.06 -7.17
N GLN A 163 1.42 7.83 -6.93
CA GLN A 163 0.75 6.87 -6.04
C GLN A 163 0.60 7.41 -4.61
N MET A 164 1.65 8.02 -4.07
CA MET A 164 1.67 8.60 -2.72
C MET A 164 0.66 9.75 -2.60
N VAL A 165 0.66 10.67 -3.57
CA VAL A 165 -0.28 11.81 -3.59
C VAL A 165 -1.72 11.30 -3.69
N LEU A 166 -2.01 10.38 -4.61
CA LEU A 166 -3.33 9.79 -4.79
C LEU A 166 -3.81 9.12 -3.50
N THR A 167 -2.97 8.28 -2.90
CA THR A 167 -3.33 7.55 -1.66
C THR A 167 -3.57 8.51 -0.51
N ALA A 168 -2.72 9.51 -0.31
CA ALA A 168 -2.86 10.49 0.78
C ALA A 168 -4.15 11.32 0.63
N VAL A 169 -4.42 11.85 -0.57
CA VAL A 169 -5.61 12.66 -0.84
C VAL A 169 -6.88 11.83 -0.64
N LEU A 170 -6.97 10.66 -1.28
CA LEU A 170 -8.17 9.82 -1.17
C LEU A 170 -8.39 9.32 0.26
N ALA A 171 -7.33 8.92 0.97
CA ALA A 171 -7.45 8.47 2.36
C ALA A 171 -7.97 9.58 3.28
N VAL A 172 -7.48 10.82 3.13
CA VAL A 172 -7.96 11.97 3.91
C VAL A 172 -9.43 12.27 3.60
N VAL A 173 -9.80 12.34 2.33
CA VAL A 173 -11.18 12.67 1.91
C VAL A 173 -12.16 11.59 2.37
N LEU A 174 -11.85 10.32 2.10
CA LEU A 174 -12.75 9.21 2.45
C LEU A 174 -12.86 9.03 3.96
N MET A 175 -11.78 9.19 4.72
CA MET A 175 -11.85 9.13 6.17
C MET A 175 -12.70 10.26 6.75
N ALA A 176 -12.62 11.47 6.20
CA ALA A 176 -13.47 12.58 6.62
C ALA A 176 -14.97 12.29 6.37
N VAL A 177 -15.30 11.59 5.27
CA VAL A 177 -16.68 11.14 4.99
C VAL A 177 -17.12 10.09 6.01
N ILE A 178 -16.27 9.09 6.28
CA ILE A 178 -16.55 8.03 7.27
C ILE A 178 -16.79 8.64 8.65
N ASP A 179 -15.91 9.54 9.10
CA ASP A 179 -16.02 10.20 10.41
C ASP A 179 -17.31 11.02 10.54
N ARG A 180 -17.73 11.73 9.48
CA ARG A 180 -18.99 12.48 9.44
C ARG A 180 -20.20 11.55 9.56
N TYR A 181 -20.22 10.46 8.80
CA TYR A 181 -21.31 9.49 8.83
C TYR A 181 -21.45 8.83 10.20
N GLU A 182 -20.34 8.45 10.83
CA GLU A 182 -20.33 7.87 12.17
C GLU A 182 -20.76 8.87 13.24
N GLY A 183 -20.35 10.13 13.14
CA GLY A 183 -20.76 11.20 14.03
C GLY A 183 -22.27 11.51 13.95
N GLN A 184 -22.85 11.45 12.76
CA GLN A 184 -24.31 11.59 12.58
C GLN A 184 -25.07 10.42 13.21
N LYS A 185 -24.61 9.19 13.00
CA LYS A 185 -25.25 7.99 13.55
C LYS A 185 -25.27 7.99 15.08
N THR A 186 -24.24 8.53 15.72
CA THR A 186 -24.16 8.63 17.18
C THR A 186 -25.09 9.72 17.76
N ARG A 187 -25.46 10.72 16.94
CA ARG A 187 -26.40 11.80 17.37
C ARG A 187 -27.87 11.40 17.27
N ILE A 188 -28.21 10.40 16.48
CA ILE A 188 -29.56 9.93 16.19
C ILE A 188 -29.95 8.73 17.09
N ALA A 189 -28.94 8.01 17.62
CA ALA A 189 -29.14 6.85 18.51
C ALA A 189 -29.12 7.23 19.98
#